data_668f135a8747c3519f52e8d4e1de995b
#
_entry.id   668f135a8747c3519f52e8d4e1de995b
#
_cell.length_a   1.000
_cell.length_b   1.000
_cell.length_c   1.000
_cell.angle_alpha   90.00
_cell.angle_beta   90.00
_cell.angle_gamma   90.00
#
_symmetry.space_group_name_H-M   'P 1'
#
loop_
_entity.id
_entity.type
_entity.pdbx_description
1 polymer ?
#
loop_
_entity_poly.entity_id
_entity_poly.type
_entity_poly.pdbx_seq_one_letter_code
_entity_poly.pdbx_strand_id
1 'polypeptide(L)'
;MNIKLVRAQARQLQLQHPKVFSYFALPTLLTILASYMLTGTDITEALAHMELREGMLFLLSRQIFPAIIGFILSFLYLGATFRFLISASSKGEKNFGIFTIFQSQYFTPAFLTLFIKQVILSLWGSLLYVSQLLLTVVSYHVLAINESFSTTSTLRADTPEVQAILKLAPTMTTSLLMALVGLLLFLPFYYQYSLVELILYSRLMTGTYDGPMSILRQSK
;
A
#
# COMPACT_ATOMS: atom_id res chain seq x y z
N MET A 1 0.77 24.54 -12.72
CA MET A 1 -0.35 23.66 -13.12
C MET A 1 -1.63 24.16 -12.44
N ASN A 2 -2.70 24.46 -13.19
CA ASN A 2 -3.93 25.02 -12.61
C ASN A 2 -4.83 23.89 -12.11
N ILE A 3 -4.84 23.66 -10.80
CA ILE A 3 -5.60 22.56 -10.14
C ILE A 3 -7.10 22.65 -10.43
N LYS A 4 -7.67 23.86 -10.57
CA LYS A 4 -9.10 24.06 -10.90
C LYS A 4 -9.42 23.51 -12.30
N LEU A 5 -8.54 23.74 -13.26
CA LEU A 5 -8.70 23.28 -14.64
C LEU A 5 -8.60 21.75 -14.73
N VAL A 6 -7.66 21.15 -14.01
CA VAL A 6 -7.51 19.69 -13.95
C VAL A 6 -8.74 19.02 -13.32
N ARG A 7 -9.30 19.62 -12.25
CA ARG A 7 -10.53 19.12 -11.61
C ARG A 7 -11.74 19.24 -12.54
N ALA A 8 -11.84 20.34 -13.29
CA ALA A 8 -12.92 20.53 -14.26
C ALA A 8 -12.84 19.50 -15.38
N GLN A 9 -11.64 19.26 -15.93
CA GLN A 9 -11.42 18.23 -16.95
C GLN A 9 -11.71 16.81 -16.42
N ALA A 10 -11.30 16.50 -15.21
CA ALA A 10 -11.61 15.21 -14.58
C ALA A 10 -13.11 14.98 -14.41
N ARG A 11 -13.87 16.01 -13.97
CA ARG A 11 -15.35 15.94 -13.89
C ARG A 11 -15.98 15.76 -15.27
N GLN A 12 -15.49 16.45 -16.27
CA GLN A 12 -16.00 16.33 -17.63
C GLN A 12 -15.78 14.92 -18.19
N LEU A 13 -14.59 14.34 -17.99
CA LEU A 13 -14.29 12.93 -18.34
C LEU A 13 -15.22 11.96 -17.60
N GLN A 14 -15.49 12.20 -16.33
CA GLN A 14 -16.38 11.36 -15.53
C GLN A 14 -17.83 11.39 -16.05
N LEU A 15 -18.31 12.57 -16.46
CA LEU A 15 -19.64 12.74 -17.03
C LEU A 15 -19.75 12.08 -18.42
N GLN A 16 -18.69 12.13 -19.22
CA GLN A 16 -18.62 11.47 -20.51
C GLN A 16 -18.55 9.95 -20.44
N HIS A 17 -18.01 9.42 -19.34
CA HIS A 17 -17.83 7.97 -19.12
C HIS A 17 -18.48 7.50 -17.81
N PRO A 18 -19.82 7.47 -17.70
CA PRO A 18 -20.53 7.11 -16.46
C PRO A 18 -20.23 5.68 -15.97
N LYS A 19 -19.78 4.80 -16.89
CA LYS A 19 -19.39 3.41 -16.56
C LYS A 19 -18.02 3.27 -15.88
N VAL A 20 -17.28 4.37 -15.64
CA VAL A 20 -15.95 4.32 -15.01
C VAL A 20 -15.99 3.56 -13.69
N PHE A 21 -16.97 3.85 -12.84
CA PHE A 21 -17.12 3.17 -11.54
C PHE A 21 -17.29 1.66 -11.68
N SER A 22 -17.99 1.18 -12.74
CA SER A 22 -18.19 -0.25 -12.94
C SER A 22 -16.89 -0.98 -13.33
N TYR A 23 -15.90 -0.28 -13.91
CA TYR A 23 -14.61 -0.89 -14.23
C TYR A 23 -13.78 -1.18 -12.97
N PHE A 24 -13.90 -0.32 -11.97
CA PHE A 24 -13.17 -0.46 -10.70
C PHE A 24 -13.97 -1.19 -9.61
N ALA A 25 -15.25 -1.46 -9.83
CA ALA A 25 -16.12 -2.10 -8.83
C ALA A 25 -15.60 -3.49 -8.41
N LEU A 26 -15.22 -4.33 -9.37
CA LEU A 26 -14.70 -5.66 -9.08
C LEU A 26 -13.38 -5.64 -8.30
N PRO A 27 -12.32 -4.93 -8.74
CA PRO A 27 -11.09 -4.83 -7.96
C PRO A 27 -11.33 -4.27 -6.55
N THR A 28 -12.17 -3.24 -6.41
CA THR A 28 -12.47 -2.63 -5.11
C THR A 28 -13.20 -3.61 -4.19
N LEU A 29 -14.21 -4.31 -4.69
CA LEU A 29 -14.95 -5.30 -3.92
C LEU A 29 -14.05 -6.44 -3.45
N LEU A 30 -13.17 -6.95 -4.32
CA LEU A 30 -12.20 -7.98 -3.97
C LEU A 30 -11.19 -7.48 -2.92
N THR A 31 -10.77 -6.21 -3.00
CA THR A 31 -9.88 -5.61 -2.00
C THR A 31 -10.55 -5.51 -0.64
N ILE A 32 -11.81 -5.07 -0.59
CA ILE A 32 -12.60 -5.02 0.66
C ILE A 32 -12.76 -6.42 1.25
N LEU A 33 -13.12 -7.40 0.43
CA LEU A 33 -13.29 -8.78 0.87
C LEU A 33 -11.98 -9.37 1.41
N ALA A 34 -10.88 -9.16 0.69
CA ALA A 34 -9.55 -9.60 1.11
C ALA A 34 -9.15 -8.92 2.44
N SER A 35 -9.37 -7.63 2.58
CA SER A 35 -9.09 -6.91 3.83
C SER A 35 -9.89 -7.48 4.98
N TYR A 36 -11.20 -7.74 4.80
CA TYR A 36 -12.05 -8.33 5.82
C TYR A 36 -11.57 -9.73 6.24
N MET A 37 -11.20 -10.59 5.30
CA MET A 37 -10.69 -11.93 5.58
C MET A 37 -9.35 -11.92 6.33
N LEU A 38 -8.53 -10.89 6.13
CA LEU A 38 -7.20 -10.79 6.72
C LEU A 38 -7.19 -10.14 8.11
N THR A 39 -8.23 -9.39 8.48
CA THR A 39 -8.33 -8.71 9.79
C THR A 39 -8.88 -9.59 10.91
N GLY A 40 -9.35 -10.80 10.61
CA GLY A 40 -10.14 -11.65 11.51
C GLY A 40 -9.38 -12.39 12.63
N THR A 41 -8.13 -12.06 12.95
CA THR A 41 -7.40 -12.71 14.06
C THR A 41 -7.00 -11.70 15.12
N ASP A 42 -7.49 -11.92 16.33
CA ASP A 42 -7.05 -11.15 17.49
C ASP A 42 -5.59 -11.50 17.80
N ILE A 43 -4.69 -10.54 17.53
CA ILE A 43 -3.25 -10.66 17.75
C ILE A 43 -2.81 -9.95 19.04
N THR A 44 -3.75 -9.30 19.73
CA THR A 44 -3.49 -8.44 20.87
C THR A 44 -2.84 -9.23 22.01
N GLU A 45 -3.45 -10.33 22.40
CA GLU A 45 -2.98 -11.20 23.46
C GLU A 45 -1.61 -11.82 23.12
N ALA A 46 -1.42 -12.27 21.89
CA ALA A 46 -0.15 -12.84 21.45
C ALA A 46 1.00 -11.83 21.52
N LEU A 47 0.78 -10.60 21.04
CA LEU A 47 1.82 -9.55 21.03
C LEU A 47 2.13 -9.01 22.43
N ALA A 48 1.17 -9.01 23.34
CA ALA A 48 1.35 -8.52 24.69
C ALA A 48 2.42 -9.30 25.49
N HIS A 49 2.58 -10.60 25.19
CA HIS A 49 3.49 -11.51 25.88
C HIS A 49 4.80 -11.80 25.12
N MET A 50 4.96 -11.29 23.89
CA MET A 50 6.16 -11.49 23.09
C MET A 50 7.22 -10.43 23.39
N GLU A 51 8.50 -10.80 23.31
CA GLU A 51 9.58 -9.82 23.26
C GLU A 51 9.45 -8.93 21.99
N LEU A 52 10.01 -7.71 22.05
CA LEU A 52 9.92 -6.74 20.95
C LEU A 52 10.38 -7.33 19.61
N ARG A 53 11.48 -8.09 19.61
CA ARG A 53 12.02 -8.74 18.40
C ARG A 53 11.09 -9.83 17.88
N GLU A 54 10.57 -10.65 18.76
CA GLU A 54 9.65 -11.75 18.41
C GLU A 54 8.33 -11.19 17.87
N GLY A 55 7.78 -10.17 18.52
CA GLY A 55 6.58 -9.47 18.07
C GLY A 55 6.76 -8.87 16.67
N MET A 56 7.90 -8.26 16.37
CA MET A 56 8.22 -7.75 15.03
C MET A 56 8.27 -8.87 13.98
N LEU A 57 8.95 -9.98 14.26
CA LEU A 57 9.03 -11.12 13.34
C LEU A 57 7.66 -11.77 13.12
N PHE A 58 6.86 -11.86 14.18
CA PHE A 58 5.49 -12.35 14.10
C PHE A 58 4.61 -11.47 13.18
N LEU A 59 4.63 -10.16 13.37
CA LEU A 59 3.92 -9.22 12.52
C LEU A 59 4.42 -9.27 11.07
N LEU A 60 5.73 -9.33 10.87
CA LEU A 60 6.32 -9.43 9.54
C LEU A 60 5.83 -10.68 8.80
N SER A 61 5.83 -11.84 9.46
CA SER A 61 5.37 -13.09 8.86
C SER A 61 3.91 -13.03 8.43
N ARG A 62 3.07 -12.36 9.23
CA ARG A 62 1.65 -12.16 8.91
C ARG A 62 1.38 -11.21 7.76
N GLN A 63 2.31 -10.33 7.42
CA GLN A 63 2.13 -9.38 6.32
C GLN A 63 2.50 -9.94 4.94
N ILE A 64 3.21 -11.07 4.87
CA ILE A 64 3.63 -11.66 3.59
C ILE A 64 2.40 -12.05 2.74
N PHE A 65 1.42 -12.72 3.33
CA PHE A 65 0.23 -13.16 2.62
C PHE A 65 -0.65 -11.99 2.12
N PRO A 66 -0.99 -10.98 2.94
CA PRO A 66 -1.64 -9.76 2.48
C PRO A 66 -0.88 -9.04 1.36
N ALA A 67 0.46 -8.98 1.45
CA ALA A 67 1.29 -8.34 0.42
C ALA A 67 1.18 -9.07 -0.93
N ILE A 68 1.19 -10.40 -0.93
CA ILE A 68 1.01 -11.21 -2.14
C ILE A 68 -0.38 -10.97 -2.75
N ILE A 69 -1.44 -11.02 -1.92
CA ILE A 69 -2.80 -10.74 -2.38
C ILE A 69 -2.91 -9.32 -2.93
N GLY A 70 -2.38 -8.32 -2.23
CA GLY A 70 -2.35 -6.93 -2.68
C GLY A 70 -1.63 -6.76 -4.02
N PHE A 71 -0.52 -7.47 -4.20
CA PHE A 71 0.21 -7.48 -5.47
C PHE A 71 -0.63 -8.09 -6.60
N ILE A 72 -1.31 -9.21 -6.37
CA ILE A 72 -2.21 -9.83 -7.36
C ILE A 72 -3.37 -8.88 -7.69
N LEU A 73 -3.99 -8.26 -6.70
CA LEU A 73 -5.07 -7.28 -6.90
C LEU A 73 -4.63 -6.06 -7.70
N SER A 74 -3.35 -5.66 -7.61
CA SER A 74 -2.81 -4.56 -8.41
C SER A 74 -2.93 -4.79 -9.92
N PHE A 75 -2.88 -6.05 -10.39
CA PHE A 75 -3.12 -6.39 -11.79
C PHE A 75 -4.57 -6.18 -12.21
N LEU A 76 -5.52 -6.45 -11.34
CA LEU A 76 -6.93 -6.18 -11.63
C LEU A 76 -7.19 -4.67 -11.74
N TYR A 77 -6.57 -3.86 -10.86
CA TYR A 77 -6.61 -2.40 -10.98
C TYR A 77 -5.95 -1.92 -12.26
N LEU A 78 -4.81 -2.50 -12.64
CA LEU A 78 -4.14 -2.17 -13.90
C LEU A 78 -5.04 -2.51 -15.10
N GLY A 79 -5.67 -3.69 -15.11
CA GLY A 79 -6.63 -4.10 -16.14
C GLY A 79 -7.84 -3.16 -16.23
N ALA A 80 -8.39 -2.73 -15.09
CA ALA A 80 -9.46 -1.74 -15.03
C ALA A 80 -9.01 -0.37 -15.58
N THR A 81 -7.80 0.06 -15.26
CA THR A 81 -7.20 1.31 -15.77
C THR A 81 -7.03 1.24 -17.28
N PHE A 82 -6.51 0.14 -17.82
CA PHE A 82 -6.35 -0.05 -19.27
C PHE A 82 -7.70 -0.02 -19.97
N ARG A 83 -8.69 -0.72 -19.43
CA ARG A 83 -10.05 -0.69 -19.96
C ARG A 83 -10.64 0.71 -19.98
N PHE A 84 -10.46 1.47 -18.92
CA PHE A 84 -10.88 2.87 -18.84
C PHE A 84 -10.19 3.73 -19.90
N LEU A 85 -8.86 3.65 -20.01
CA LEU A 85 -8.09 4.44 -20.97
C LEU A 85 -8.47 4.13 -22.43
N ILE A 86 -8.72 2.86 -22.76
CA ILE A 86 -9.22 2.45 -24.09
C ILE A 86 -10.60 3.05 -24.35
N SER A 87 -11.50 2.98 -23.37
CA SER A 87 -12.83 3.58 -23.47
C SER A 87 -12.78 5.10 -23.66
N ALA A 88 -11.86 5.77 -22.96
CA ALA A 88 -11.70 7.23 -23.02
C ALA A 88 -11.01 7.71 -24.30
N SER A 89 -10.17 6.88 -24.94
CA SER A 89 -9.42 7.26 -26.16
C SER A 89 -10.23 7.27 -27.43
N SER A 90 -11.55 7.01 -27.38
CA SER A 90 -12.50 6.94 -28.51
C SER A 90 -12.07 6.07 -29.72
N LYS A 91 -10.93 5.40 -29.61
CA LYS A 91 -10.50 4.38 -30.57
C LYS A 91 -11.28 3.09 -30.30
N GLY A 92 -12.60 3.17 -30.51
CA GLY A 92 -13.65 2.21 -30.21
C GLY A 92 -13.45 0.77 -30.66
N GLU A 93 -12.25 0.29 -30.66
CA GLU A 93 -11.91 -1.06 -30.98
C GLU A 93 -11.33 -1.78 -29.78
N LYS A 94 -11.95 -2.85 -29.49
CA LYS A 94 -11.56 -4.01 -28.71
C LYS A 94 -12.21 -4.07 -27.34
N ASN A 95 -12.94 -5.16 -27.17
CA ASN A 95 -13.43 -5.67 -25.90
C ASN A 95 -12.27 -5.99 -24.95
N PHE A 96 -11.54 -4.96 -24.49
CA PHE A 96 -10.52 -5.13 -23.46
C PHE A 96 -11.25 -5.36 -22.13
N GLY A 97 -11.33 -6.62 -21.74
CA GLY A 97 -11.83 -6.99 -20.41
C GLY A 97 -10.80 -6.73 -19.35
N ILE A 98 -11.22 -6.60 -18.09
CA ILE A 98 -10.30 -6.46 -16.95
C ILE A 98 -9.28 -7.61 -16.91
N PHE A 99 -9.72 -8.82 -17.25
CA PHE A 99 -8.87 -10.02 -17.27
C PHE A 99 -7.95 -10.13 -18.49
N THR A 100 -8.08 -9.27 -19.50
CA THR A 100 -7.20 -9.26 -20.67
C THR A 100 -5.74 -8.99 -20.28
N ILE A 101 -5.51 -8.32 -19.15
CA ILE A 101 -4.17 -8.06 -18.61
C ILE A 101 -3.39 -9.36 -18.29
N PHE A 102 -4.10 -10.47 -18.06
CA PHE A 102 -3.48 -11.78 -17.79
C PHE A 102 -3.10 -12.56 -19.05
N GLN A 103 -3.38 -12.03 -20.25
CA GLN A 103 -2.86 -12.62 -21.48
C GLN A 103 -1.35 -12.44 -21.54
N SER A 104 -0.63 -13.45 -22.06
CA SER A 104 0.84 -13.50 -22.04
C SER A 104 1.51 -12.26 -22.62
N GLN A 105 0.93 -11.67 -23.65
CA GLN A 105 1.46 -10.46 -24.29
C GLN A 105 1.44 -9.21 -23.40
N TYR A 106 0.52 -9.13 -22.42
CA TYR A 106 0.40 -8.01 -21.47
C TYR A 106 0.94 -8.37 -20.09
N PHE A 107 0.76 -9.63 -19.68
CA PHE A 107 1.08 -10.08 -18.34
C PHE A 107 2.58 -9.96 -18.02
N THR A 108 3.44 -10.52 -18.86
CA THR A 108 4.89 -10.52 -18.61
C THR A 108 5.47 -9.11 -18.50
N PRO A 109 5.20 -8.18 -19.45
CA PRO A 109 5.64 -6.80 -19.34
C PRO A 109 5.09 -6.09 -18.09
N ALA A 110 3.80 -6.29 -17.79
CA ALA A 110 3.16 -5.68 -16.64
C ALA A 110 3.74 -6.22 -15.34
N PHE A 111 3.88 -7.56 -15.23
CA PHE A 111 4.46 -8.20 -14.06
C PHE A 111 5.86 -7.67 -13.76
N LEU A 112 6.76 -7.72 -14.72
CA LEU A 112 8.13 -7.26 -14.53
C LEU A 112 8.19 -5.78 -14.13
N THR A 113 7.40 -4.95 -14.79
CA THR A 113 7.40 -3.49 -14.52
C THR A 113 6.85 -3.19 -13.13
N LEU A 114 5.71 -3.78 -12.75
CA LEU A 114 5.11 -3.58 -11.43
C LEU A 114 5.95 -4.21 -10.33
N PHE A 115 6.55 -5.38 -10.56
CA PHE A 115 7.41 -6.04 -9.59
C PHE A 115 8.65 -5.20 -9.27
N ILE A 116 9.37 -4.71 -10.29
CA ILE A 116 10.55 -3.84 -10.09
C ILE A 116 10.13 -2.52 -9.43
N LYS A 117 9.02 -1.91 -9.87
CA LYS A 117 8.46 -0.73 -9.19
C LYS A 117 8.24 -1.01 -7.71
N GLN A 118 7.60 -2.13 -7.37
CA GLN A 118 7.31 -2.50 -5.98
C GLN A 118 8.58 -2.72 -5.17
N VAL A 119 9.59 -3.40 -5.73
CA VAL A 119 10.90 -3.59 -5.08
C VAL A 119 11.55 -2.24 -4.76
N ILE A 120 11.58 -1.32 -5.73
CA ILE A 120 12.16 0.00 -5.52
C ILE A 120 11.39 0.76 -4.43
N LEU A 121 10.05 0.78 -4.48
CA LEU A 121 9.23 1.46 -3.48
C LEU A 121 9.38 0.81 -2.10
N SER A 122 9.52 -0.51 -2.01
CA SER A 122 9.76 -1.21 -0.75
C SER A 122 11.11 -0.86 -0.14
N LEU A 123 12.16 -0.71 -0.95
CA LEU A 123 13.47 -0.27 -0.48
C LEU A 123 13.41 1.14 0.14
N TRP A 124 12.76 2.08 -0.54
CA TRP A 124 12.61 3.45 -0.03
C TRP A 124 11.61 3.55 1.12
N GLY A 125 10.60 2.68 1.14
CA GLY A 125 9.61 2.59 2.21
C GLY A 125 10.05 1.75 3.41
N SER A 126 11.20 1.09 3.37
CA SER A 126 11.63 0.15 4.42
C SER A 126 11.71 0.79 5.81
N LEU A 127 12.22 2.02 5.89
CA LEU A 127 12.33 2.76 7.15
C LEU A 127 10.95 3.06 7.75
N LEU A 128 10.01 3.45 6.91
CA LEU A 128 8.62 3.71 7.29
C LEU A 128 7.94 2.43 7.76
N TYR A 129 8.21 1.33 7.08
CA TYR A 129 7.65 0.02 7.39
C TYR A 129 8.17 -0.53 8.72
N VAL A 130 9.49 -0.46 8.95
CA VAL A 130 10.11 -0.88 10.22
C VAL A 130 9.59 -0.04 11.38
N SER A 131 9.46 1.27 11.20
CA SER A 131 8.90 2.16 12.23
C SER A 131 7.46 1.81 12.57
N GLN A 132 6.64 1.46 11.58
CA GLN A 132 5.25 1.04 11.79
C GLN A 132 5.18 -0.27 12.58
N LEU A 133 6.02 -1.25 12.26
CA LEU A 133 6.09 -2.51 13.02
C LEU A 133 6.46 -2.26 14.48
N LEU A 134 7.50 -1.45 14.72
CA LEU A 134 7.92 -1.08 16.08
C LEU A 134 6.80 -0.39 16.86
N LEU A 135 6.14 0.61 16.25
CA LEU A 135 5.02 1.31 16.88
C LEU A 135 3.88 0.35 17.23
N THR A 136 3.58 -0.59 16.34
CA THR A 136 2.52 -1.57 16.60
C THR A 136 2.86 -2.44 17.80
N VAL A 137 4.06 -3.02 17.85
CA VAL A 137 4.49 -3.86 18.99
C VAL A 137 4.48 -3.08 20.30
N VAL A 138 5.06 -1.87 20.30
CA VAL A 138 5.08 -1.02 21.50
C VAL A 138 3.67 -0.64 21.95
N SER A 139 2.77 -0.34 21.01
CA SER A 139 1.36 -0.02 21.33
C SER A 139 0.65 -1.18 22.03
N TYR A 140 0.88 -2.41 21.59
CA TYR A 140 0.30 -3.59 22.25
C TYR A 140 0.87 -3.81 23.66
N HIS A 141 2.18 -3.59 23.87
CA HIS A 141 2.76 -3.65 25.22
C HIS A 141 2.16 -2.60 26.14
N VAL A 142 1.99 -1.36 25.66
CA VAL A 142 1.36 -0.29 26.45
C VAL A 142 -0.09 -0.63 26.77
N LEU A 143 -0.85 -1.20 25.83
CA LEU A 143 -2.24 -1.64 26.06
C LEU A 143 -2.32 -2.73 27.13
N ALA A 144 -1.46 -3.75 27.07
CA ALA A 144 -1.40 -4.82 28.06
C ALA A 144 -1.08 -4.30 29.46
N ILE A 145 -0.13 -3.35 29.58
CA ILE A 145 0.18 -2.69 30.86
C ILE A 145 -1.05 -1.90 31.33
N ASN A 146 -1.74 -1.18 30.44
CA ASN A 146 -2.91 -0.37 30.81
C ASN A 146 -4.11 -1.23 31.27
N GLU A 147 -4.33 -2.39 30.72
CA GLU A 147 -5.36 -3.32 31.16
C GLU A 147 -5.10 -3.82 32.59
N SER A 148 -3.83 -3.99 32.98
CA SER A 148 -3.47 -4.33 34.35
C SER A 148 -3.73 -3.19 35.34
N PHE A 149 -3.78 -1.94 34.89
CA PHE A 149 -4.08 -0.75 35.70
C PHE A 149 -5.54 -0.60 36.10
N SER A 150 -6.47 -1.11 35.30
CA SER A 150 -7.92 -0.79 35.44
C SER A 150 -8.54 -1.29 36.74
N THR A 151 -7.79 -1.98 37.58
CA THR A 151 -8.35 -2.64 38.78
C THR A 151 -8.08 -1.94 40.12
N THR A 152 -7.07 -1.07 40.28
CA THR A 152 -6.78 -0.64 41.67
C THR A 152 -5.91 0.62 41.93
N SER A 153 -5.35 1.37 40.99
CA SER A 153 -4.28 2.29 41.39
C SER A 153 -4.39 3.73 40.92
N THR A 154 -4.19 4.65 41.88
CA THR A 154 -3.81 6.04 41.64
C THR A 154 -2.49 6.06 40.86
N LEU A 155 -2.46 6.75 39.73
CA LEU A 155 -1.25 7.00 38.90
C LEU A 155 -0.16 7.68 39.75
N ARG A 156 0.75 6.90 40.34
CA ARG A 156 1.97 7.39 40.96
C ARG A 156 3.15 7.05 40.03
N ALA A 157 4.08 7.99 39.90
CA ALA A 157 5.28 7.81 39.07
C ALA A 157 6.16 6.62 39.51
N ASP A 158 6.01 6.15 40.73
CA ASP A 158 6.78 5.05 41.31
C ASP A 158 6.18 3.67 41.09
N THR A 159 5.00 3.56 40.41
CA THR A 159 4.40 2.25 40.14
C THR A 159 5.21 1.51 39.05
N PRO A 160 5.40 0.17 39.21
CA PRO A 160 6.19 -0.61 38.24
C PRO A 160 5.66 -0.52 36.82
N GLU A 161 4.34 -0.33 36.64
CA GLU A 161 3.67 -0.17 35.36
C GLU A 161 4.04 1.15 34.68
N VAL A 162 4.02 2.26 35.42
CA VAL A 162 4.45 3.57 34.90
C VAL A 162 5.92 3.53 34.52
N GLN A 163 6.77 2.87 35.29
CA GLN A 163 8.17 2.68 34.94
C GLN A 163 8.34 1.80 33.68
N ALA A 164 7.49 0.78 33.51
CA ALA A 164 7.49 -0.04 32.29
C ALA A 164 7.13 0.78 31.05
N ILE A 165 6.11 1.64 31.13
CA ILE A 165 5.73 2.56 30.04
C ILE A 165 6.86 3.56 29.77
N LEU A 166 7.49 4.12 30.80
CA LEU A 166 8.61 5.06 30.64
C LEU A 166 9.82 4.41 29.94
N LYS A 167 10.07 3.11 30.18
CA LYS A 167 11.12 2.37 29.45
C LYS A 167 10.80 2.19 27.95
N LEU A 168 9.52 2.16 27.57
CA LEU A 168 9.10 2.07 26.17
C LEU A 168 9.10 3.43 25.46
N ALA A 169 9.04 4.54 26.19
CA ALA A 169 8.97 5.89 25.63
C ALA A 169 10.11 6.23 24.65
N PRO A 170 11.40 5.88 24.90
CA PRO A 170 12.46 6.11 23.93
C PRO A 170 12.23 5.36 22.61
N THR A 171 11.75 4.12 22.69
CA THR A 171 11.45 3.29 21.50
C THR A 171 10.30 3.89 20.71
N MET A 172 9.24 4.36 21.37
CA MET A 172 8.14 5.09 20.73
C MET A 172 8.62 6.34 20.00
N THR A 173 9.41 7.18 20.69
CA THR A 173 9.93 8.42 20.13
C THR A 173 10.83 8.14 18.92
N THR A 174 11.73 7.18 19.04
CA THR A 174 12.60 6.77 17.92
C THR A 174 11.80 6.25 16.74
N SER A 175 10.78 5.44 16.98
CA SER A 175 9.89 4.92 15.92
C SER A 175 9.14 6.04 15.21
N LEU A 176 8.63 7.04 15.93
CA LEU A 176 7.96 8.20 15.34
C LEU A 176 8.92 9.04 14.50
N LEU A 177 10.15 9.27 14.96
CA LEU A 177 11.17 9.97 14.18
C LEU A 177 11.54 9.19 12.93
N MET A 178 11.71 7.87 13.03
CA MET A 178 11.95 7.00 11.86
C MET A 178 10.78 7.04 10.86
N ALA A 179 9.52 7.06 11.34
CA ALA A 179 8.35 7.19 10.50
C ALA A 179 8.35 8.51 9.73
N LEU A 180 8.66 9.61 10.40
CA LEU A 180 8.69 10.94 9.79
C LEU A 180 9.80 11.03 8.73
N VAL A 181 11.01 10.58 9.04
CA VAL A 181 12.12 10.55 8.07
C VAL A 181 11.78 9.60 6.92
N GLY A 182 11.24 8.42 7.24
CA GLY A 182 10.80 7.44 6.23
C GLY A 182 9.76 8.02 5.28
N LEU A 183 8.78 8.78 5.78
CA LEU A 183 7.76 9.45 4.99
C LEU A 183 8.38 10.49 4.05
N LEU A 184 9.27 11.34 4.58
CA LEU A 184 9.96 12.37 3.78
C LEU A 184 10.79 11.77 2.64
N LEU A 185 11.43 10.62 2.87
CA LEU A 185 12.19 9.91 1.85
C LEU A 185 11.28 9.18 0.86
N PHE A 186 10.20 8.55 1.33
CA PHE A 186 9.32 7.73 0.49
C PHE A 186 8.46 8.55 -0.48
N LEU A 187 7.91 9.68 -0.03
CA LEU A 187 6.96 10.48 -0.82
C LEU A 187 7.50 10.90 -2.19
N PRO A 188 8.72 11.45 -2.34
CA PRO A 188 9.25 11.83 -3.65
C PRO A 188 9.30 10.65 -4.63
N PHE A 189 9.75 9.47 -4.16
CA PHE A 189 9.82 8.27 -5.00
C PHE A 189 8.44 7.74 -5.35
N TYR A 190 7.49 7.75 -4.40
CA TYR A 190 6.11 7.37 -4.67
C TYR A 190 5.49 8.21 -5.78
N TYR A 191 5.66 9.54 -5.73
CA TYR A 191 5.17 10.44 -6.78
C TYR A 191 5.90 10.26 -8.10
N GLN A 192 7.21 10.04 -8.09
CA GLN A 192 7.98 9.76 -9.31
C GLN A 192 7.42 8.55 -10.07
N TYR A 193 7.07 7.48 -9.36
CA TYR A 193 6.57 6.26 -9.99
C TYR A 193 5.05 6.21 -10.15
N SER A 194 4.33 7.29 -9.88
CA SER A 194 2.87 7.34 -10.01
C SER A 194 2.38 7.22 -11.46
N LEU A 195 3.22 7.61 -12.43
CA LEU A 195 2.88 7.58 -13.86
C LEU A 195 3.28 6.28 -14.57
N VAL A 196 3.91 5.34 -13.86
CA VAL A 196 4.41 4.08 -14.45
C VAL A 196 3.32 3.32 -15.18
N GLU A 197 2.12 3.20 -14.61
CA GLU A 197 1.00 2.47 -15.21
C GLU A 197 0.51 3.12 -16.51
N LEU A 198 0.50 4.45 -16.58
CA LEU A 198 0.10 5.20 -17.77
C LEU A 198 1.12 5.05 -18.91
N ILE A 199 2.41 5.12 -18.56
CA ILE A 199 3.50 4.94 -19.53
C ILE A 199 3.50 3.49 -20.03
N LEU A 200 3.34 2.52 -19.13
CA LEU A 200 3.23 1.10 -19.46
C LEU A 200 2.07 0.87 -20.43
N TYR A 201 0.89 1.43 -20.15
CA TYR A 201 -0.27 1.36 -21.05
C TYR A 201 0.09 1.91 -22.43
N SER A 202 0.64 3.11 -22.51
CA SER A 202 1.00 3.74 -23.79
C SER A 202 1.96 2.87 -24.58
N ARG A 203 3.00 2.34 -23.95
CA ARG A 203 4.03 1.51 -24.61
C ARG A 203 3.49 0.14 -25.06
N LEU A 204 2.62 -0.48 -24.28
CA LEU A 204 1.99 -1.74 -24.66
C LEU A 204 1.01 -1.56 -25.83
N MET A 205 0.24 -0.46 -25.86
CA MET A 205 -0.72 -0.20 -26.95
C MET A 205 -0.04 0.20 -28.24
N THR A 206 1.13 0.82 -28.19
CA THR A 206 1.94 1.18 -29.38
C THR A 206 2.88 0.08 -29.84
N GLY A 207 3.02 -1.01 -29.08
CA GLY A 207 3.98 -2.08 -29.37
C GLY A 207 5.46 -1.68 -29.19
N THR A 208 5.72 -0.60 -28.45
CA THR A 208 7.06 -0.03 -28.24
C THR A 208 7.59 -0.31 -26.83
N TYR A 209 7.28 -1.47 -26.26
CA TYR A 209 7.77 -1.85 -24.94
C TYR A 209 9.25 -2.28 -25.00
N ASP A 210 10.14 -1.46 -24.41
CA ASP A 210 11.60 -1.66 -24.39
C ASP A 210 12.11 -2.23 -23.06
N GLY A 211 11.21 -2.69 -22.21
CA GLY A 211 11.54 -3.26 -20.91
C GLY A 211 11.19 -2.38 -19.71
N PRO A 212 11.16 -2.96 -18.49
CA PRO A 212 10.67 -2.29 -17.30
C PRO A 212 11.50 -1.07 -16.90
N MET A 213 12.83 -1.15 -17.04
CA MET A 213 13.73 -0.05 -16.67
C MET A 213 13.56 1.20 -17.54
N SER A 214 13.19 1.04 -18.82
CA SER A 214 12.92 2.17 -19.70
C SER A 214 11.68 2.94 -19.23
N ILE A 215 10.64 2.23 -18.84
CA ILE A 215 9.39 2.81 -18.30
C ILE A 215 9.66 3.54 -16.98
N LEU A 216 10.38 2.91 -16.06
CA LEU A 216 10.71 3.50 -14.76
C LEU A 216 11.60 4.75 -14.88
N ARG A 217 12.47 4.82 -15.90
CA ARG A 217 13.26 6.03 -16.20
C ARG A 217 12.40 7.16 -16.76
N GLN A 218 11.40 6.83 -17.58
CA GLN A 218 10.49 7.82 -18.18
C GLN A 218 9.48 8.38 -17.17
N SER A 219 9.22 7.68 -16.08
CA SER A 219 8.32 8.15 -15.02
C SER A 219 8.95 9.15 -14.07
N LYS A 220 10.27 9.27 -14.07
CA LYS A 220 11.04 10.24 -13.26
C LYS A 220 10.98 11.63 -13.87
#